data_ad7c8544a13751171d52f83847504f4e
#
_entry.id   ad7c8544a13751171d52f83847504f4e
#
_cell.length_a   1.000
_cell.length_b   1.000
_cell.length_c   1.000
_cell.angle_alpha   90.00
_cell.angle_beta   90.00
_cell.angle_gamma   90.00
#
_symmetry.space_group_name_H-M   'P 1'
#
loop_
_entity.id
_entity.type
_entity.pdbx_description
1 polymer ?
#
loop_
_entity_poly.entity_id
_entity_poly.type
_entity_poly.pdbx_seq_one_letter_code
_entity_poly.pdbx_strand_id
1 'polypeptide(L)'
;MKTVAIRGATTVENNTAESILEATRELLVEIERNNNIDRDRVISIIFSSTSDLDKVYPAKAARQLGYINAALMCFNELYVVGSIDKCIRVMILYNSDLEQKEVKHIYLKEAKALRPDLSFKA
;
A
#
# COMPACT_ATOMS: atom_id res chain seq x y z
N MET A 1 -4.04 21.82 8.20
CA MET A 1 -3.76 20.47 7.71
C MET A 1 -2.31 20.31 7.34
N LYS A 2 -1.79 19.12 7.49
CA LYS A 2 -0.41 18.77 7.16
C LYS A 2 -0.42 17.60 6.19
N THR A 3 0.65 17.49 5.41
CA THR A 3 0.83 16.31 4.58
C THR A 3 1.57 15.26 5.39
N VAL A 4 1.00 14.08 5.49
CA VAL A 4 1.63 12.93 6.14
C VAL A 4 1.80 11.81 5.12
N ALA A 5 2.75 10.92 5.37
CA ALA A 5 3.01 9.77 4.54
C ALA A 5 2.65 8.51 5.31
N ILE A 6 1.81 7.66 4.72
CA ILE A 6 1.38 6.41 5.33
C ILE A 6 1.92 5.28 4.46
N ARG A 7 2.67 4.35 5.07
CA ARG A 7 3.23 3.22 4.36
C ARG A 7 2.44 1.95 4.61
N GLY A 8 2.51 1.06 3.64
CA GLY A 8 1.94 -0.26 3.80
C GLY A 8 2.59 -1.25 2.87
N ALA A 9 2.43 -2.51 3.18
CA ALA A 9 2.90 -3.59 2.34
C ALA A 9 2.09 -4.85 2.59
N THR A 10 2.01 -5.68 1.56
CA THR A 10 1.39 -7.00 1.65
C THR A 10 2.08 -7.94 0.69
N THR A 11 1.83 -9.23 0.84
CA THR A 11 2.27 -10.22 -0.13
C THR A 11 1.07 -10.79 -0.88
N VAL A 12 1.35 -11.32 -2.07
CA VAL A 12 0.33 -11.90 -2.95
C VAL A 12 0.61 -13.39 -3.07
N GLU A 13 -0.40 -14.21 -2.93
CA GLU A 13 -0.22 -15.65 -2.96
C GLU A 13 0.11 -16.16 -4.37
N ASN A 14 -0.60 -15.66 -5.37
CA ASN A 14 -0.43 -16.07 -6.76
C ASN A 14 -0.24 -14.88 -7.68
N ASN A 15 0.62 -15.02 -8.69
CA ASN A 15 0.80 -13.98 -9.70
C ASN A 15 -0.34 -14.06 -10.73
N THR A 16 -1.52 -13.60 -10.34
CA THR A 16 -2.69 -13.45 -11.21
C THR A 16 -3.25 -12.07 -11.01
N ALA A 17 -3.95 -11.55 -12.03
CA ALA A 17 -4.58 -10.23 -11.92
C ALA A 17 -5.54 -10.19 -10.73
N GLU A 18 -6.34 -11.22 -10.56
CA GLU A 18 -7.31 -11.31 -9.47
C GLU A 18 -6.64 -11.26 -8.09
N SER A 19 -5.60 -12.07 -7.87
CA SER A 19 -4.90 -12.10 -6.59
C SER A 19 -4.19 -10.78 -6.29
N ILE A 20 -3.58 -10.17 -7.30
CA ILE A 20 -2.90 -8.87 -7.13
C ILE A 20 -3.91 -7.79 -6.74
N LEU A 21 -5.03 -7.71 -7.44
CA LEU A 21 -6.05 -6.71 -7.15
C LEU A 21 -6.68 -6.92 -5.78
N GLU A 22 -6.96 -8.16 -5.41
CA GLU A 22 -7.56 -8.47 -4.12
C GLU A 22 -6.62 -8.12 -2.96
N ALA A 23 -5.35 -8.51 -3.06
CA ALA A 23 -4.36 -8.21 -2.02
C ALA A 23 -4.15 -6.69 -1.89
N THR A 24 -4.09 -5.98 -2.99
CA THR A 24 -3.92 -4.53 -2.99
C THR A 24 -5.12 -3.84 -2.36
N ARG A 25 -6.31 -4.29 -2.72
CA ARG A 25 -7.54 -3.76 -2.15
C ARG A 25 -7.59 -3.97 -0.64
N GLU A 26 -7.28 -5.17 -0.19
CA GLU A 26 -7.24 -5.48 1.24
C GLU A 26 -6.29 -4.55 1.98
N LEU A 27 -5.10 -4.33 1.43
CA LEU A 27 -4.12 -3.44 2.03
C LEU A 27 -4.64 -2.00 2.13
N LEU A 28 -5.19 -1.48 1.03
CA LEU A 28 -5.71 -0.11 1.01
C LEU A 28 -6.88 0.06 1.99
N VAL A 29 -7.78 -0.92 2.06
CA VAL A 29 -8.92 -0.88 2.99
C VAL A 29 -8.43 -0.89 4.45
N GLU A 30 -7.43 -1.70 4.77
CA GLU A 30 -6.87 -1.73 6.12
C GLU A 30 -6.18 -0.41 6.48
N ILE A 31 -5.48 0.20 5.52
CA ILE A 31 -4.90 1.54 5.74
C ILE A 31 -6.00 2.56 6.00
N GLU A 32 -7.06 2.53 5.20
CA GLU A 32 -8.20 3.45 5.36
C GLU A 32 -8.84 3.33 6.73
N ARG A 33 -9.10 2.11 7.16
CA ARG A 33 -9.77 1.85 8.43
C ARG A 33 -8.93 2.31 9.63
N ASN A 34 -7.65 2.03 9.60
CA ASN A 34 -6.78 2.32 10.74
C ASN A 34 -6.38 3.79 10.83
N ASN A 35 -6.50 4.54 9.75
CA ASN A 35 -6.14 5.95 9.69
C ASN A 35 -7.33 6.86 9.43
N ASN A 36 -8.53 6.29 9.36
CA ASN A 36 -9.76 7.04 9.12
C ASN A 36 -9.64 7.93 7.88
N ILE A 37 -9.22 7.34 6.76
CA ILE A 37 -8.91 8.08 5.52
C ILE A 37 -10.18 8.61 4.85
N ASP A 38 -10.14 9.88 4.49
CA ASP A 38 -11.06 10.50 3.54
C ASP A 38 -10.36 10.46 2.18
N ARG A 39 -10.88 9.70 1.24
CA ARG A 39 -10.23 9.51 -0.08
C ARG A 39 -10.03 10.81 -0.84
N ASP A 40 -10.88 11.81 -0.62
CA ASP A 40 -10.75 13.10 -1.29
C ASP A 40 -9.55 13.90 -0.80
N ARG A 41 -8.97 13.53 0.33
CA ARG A 41 -7.78 14.18 0.89
C ARG A 41 -6.48 13.45 0.53
N VAL A 42 -6.56 12.36 -0.19
CA VAL A 42 -5.37 11.64 -0.64
C VAL A 42 -4.77 12.37 -1.83
N ILE A 43 -3.50 12.75 -1.69
CA ILE A 43 -2.77 13.48 -2.73
C ILE A 43 -2.27 12.52 -3.79
N SER A 44 -1.61 11.47 -3.35
CA SER A 44 -1.04 10.46 -4.25
C SER A 44 -0.89 9.13 -3.56
N ILE A 45 -0.86 8.08 -4.36
CA ILE A 45 -0.53 6.73 -3.92
C ILE A 45 0.55 6.20 -4.85
N ILE A 46 1.69 5.87 -4.27
CA ILE A 46 2.81 5.26 -4.98
C ILE A 46 2.83 3.79 -4.63
N PHE A 47 2.79 2.95 -5.66
CA PHE A 47 2.89 1.50 -5.50
C PHE A 47 4.23 1.02 -5.99
N SER A 48 4.81 0.04 -5.31
CA SER A 48 5.89 -0.74 -5.89
C SER A 48 5.55 -2.21 -5.77
N SER A 49 5.96 -2.98 -6.74
CA SER A 49 5.75 -4.43 -6.71
C SER A 49 6.99 -5.14 -7.21
N THR A 50 7.24 -6.31 -6.63
CA THR A 50 8.34 -7.17 -7.06
C THR A 50 8.09 -7.64 -8.49
N SER A 51 9.17 -7.90 -9.24
CA SER A 51 9.07 -8.19 -10.68
C SER A 51 8.32 -9.49 -11.00
N ASP A 52 8.14 -10.35 -10.02
CA ASP A 52 7.36 -11.59 -10.17
C ASP A 52 5.84 -11.35 -10.19
N LEU A 53 5.40 -10.11 -9.97
CA LEU A 53 4.00 -9.71 -10.06
C LEU A 53 3.82 -8.85 -11.31
N ASP A 54 3.41 -9.47 -12.42
CA ASP A 54 3.39 -8.80 -13.72
C ASP A 54 2.06 -8.93 -14.48
N LYS A 55 0.98 -9.30 -13.79
CA LYS A 55 -0.31 -9.54 -14.45
C LYS A 55 -1.25 -8.36 -14.50
N VAL A 56 -1.07 -7.39 -13.60
CA VAL A 56 -1.89 -6.18 -13.56
C VAL A 56 -1.19 -5.11 -12.71
N TYR A 57 -1.52 -3.85 -12.97
CA TYR A 57 -1.03 -2.76 -12.13
C TYR A 57 -1.79 -2.71 -10.81
N PRO A 58 -1.12 -2.69 -9.66
CA PRO A 58 -1.81 -2.54 -8.36
C PRO A 58 -2.69 -1.28 -8.29
N ALA A 59 -2.31 -0.21 -8.99
CA ALA A 59 -3.09 1.03 -9.01
C ALA A 59 -4.52 0.84 -9.49
N LYS A 60 -4.79 -0.21 -10.28
CA LYS A 60 -6.15 -0.52 -10.72
C LYS A 60 -7.08 -0.76 -9.53
N ALA A 61 -6.58 -1.39 -8.47
CA ALA A 61 -7.37 -1.62 -7.27
C ALA A 61 -7.77 -0.29 -6.60
N ALA A 62 -6.86 0.68 -6.59
CA ALA A 62 -7.17 2.01 -6.04
C ALA A 62 -8.24 2.71 -6.86
N ARG A 63 -8.15 2.65 -8.18
CA ARG A 63 -9.19 3.22 -9.05
C ARG A 63 -10.55 2.57 -8.81
N GLN A 64 -10.57 1.26 -8.63
CA GLN A 64 -11.81 0.53 -8.34
C GLN A 64 -12.42 0.92 -6.99
N LEU A 65 -11.59 1.31 -6.02
CA LEU A 65 -12.08 1.79 -4.72
C LEU A 65 -12.60 3.22 -4.78
N GLY A 66 -12.31 3.96 -5.85
CA GLY A 66 -12.80 5.32 -6.00
C GLY A 66 -11.76 6.41 -5.82
N TYR A 67 -10.48 6.10 -5.89
CA TYR A 67 -9.41 7.10 -5.87
C TYR A 67 -9.29 7.73 -7.27
N ILE A 68 -10.16 8.68 -7.57
CA ILE A 68 -10.22 9.29 -8.90
C ILE A 68 -9.41 10.57 -9.01
N ASN A 69 -9.18 11.28 -7.92
CA ASN A 69 -8.44 12.54 -7.92
C ASN A 69 -6.98 12.39 -7.48
N ALA A 70 -6.65 11.31 -6.80
CA ALA A 70 -5.29 11.06 -6.34
C ALA A 70 -4.39 10.71 -7.53
N ALA A 71 -3.16 11.20 -7.49
CA ALA A 71 -2.14 10.82 -8.48
C ALA A 71 -1.63 9.42 -8.14
N LEU A 72 -1.74 8.49 -9.08
CA LEU A 72 -1.34 7.10 -8.88
C LEU A 72 -0.14 6.76 -9.74
N MET A 73 0.81 6.03 -9.17
CA MET A 73 2.02 5.62 -9.87
C MET A 73 2.46 4.25 -9.41
N CYS A 74 2.94 3.43 -10.35
CA CYS A 74 3.48 2.11 -10.04
C CYS A 74 4.95 2.03 -10.45
N PHE A 75 5.76 1.45 -9.60
CA PHE A 75 7.19 1.26 -9.83
C PHE A 75 7.57 -0.21 -9.61
N ASN A 76 8.71 -0.58 -10.18
CA ASN A 76 9.30 -1.87 -9.89
C ASN A 76 10.07 -1.76 -8.56
N GLU A 77 9.85 -2.72 -7.67
CA GLU A 77 10.54 -2.75 -6.38
C GLU A 77 12.03 -3.07 -6.59
N LEU A 78 12.88 -2.33 -5.89
CA LEU A 78 14.32 -2.61 -5.90
C LEU A 78 14.57 -4.03 -5.41
N TYR A 79 15.24 -4.84 -6.24
CA TYR A 79 15.60 -6.19 -5.85
C TYR A 79 16.85 -6.21 -4.98
N VAL A 80 16.74 -6.87 -3.83
CA VAL A 80 17.90 -7.13 -2.96
C VAL A 80 17.91 -8.62 -2.69
N VAL A 81 19.08 -9.24 -2.76
CA VAL A 81 19.22 -10.67 -2.52
C VAL A 81 18.64 -11.04 -1.15
N GLY A 82 17.77 -12.05 -1.14
CA GLY A 82 17.11 -12.48 0.08
C GLY A 82 15.86 -11.70 0.42
N SER A 83 15.45 -10.73 -0.41
CA SER A 83 14.23 -9.98 -0.17
C SER A 83 12.96 -10.81 -0.43
N ILE A 84 11.84 -10.33 0.08
CA ILE A 84 10.55 -11.00 -0.02
C ILE A 84 10.06 -11.04 -1.47
N ASP A 85 9.49 -12.18 -1.86
CA ASP A 85 8.83 -12.35 -3.16
C ASP A 85 7.38 -11.90 -3.11
N LYS A 86 6.82 -11.66 -4.29
CA LYS A 86 5.39 -11.35 -4.50
C LYS A 86 4.89 -10.32 -3.50
N CYS A 87 5.63 -9.23 -3.40
CA CYS A 87 5.36 -8.17 -2.43
C CYS A 87 4.90 -6.90 -3.14
N ILE A 88 3.87 -6.27 -2.58
CA ILE A 88 3.37 -4.95 -3.00
C ILE A 88 3.56 -4.01 -1.83
N ARG A 89 4.17 -2.85 -2.09
CA ARG A 89 4.31 -1.78 -1.12
C ARG A 89 3.57 -0.54 -1.59
N VAL A 90 3.09 0.25 -0.66
CA VAL A 90 2.43 1.52 -0.98
C VAL A 90 2.96 2.62 -0.08
N MET A 91 2.94 3.83 -0.62
CA MET A 91 3.10 5.05 0.16
C MET A 91 1.98 5.98 -0.22
N ILE A 92 1.18 6.38 0.75
CA ILE A 92 0.06 7.30 0.55
C ILE A 92 0.44 8.65 1.13
N LEU A 93 0.38 9.69 0.31
CA LEU A 93 0.51 11.08 0.78
C LEU A 93 -0.88 11.61 1.03
N TYR A 94 -1.11 12.07 2.25
CA TYR A 94 -2.45 12.37 2.75
C TYR A 94 -2.47 13.70 3.50
N ASN A 95 -3.47 14.53 3.20
CA ASN A 95 -3.71 15.76 3.95
C ASN A 95 -4.51 15.43 5.21
N SER A 96 -3.91 15.65 6.36
CA SER A 96 -4.49 15.24 7.64
C SER A 96 -4.19 16.24 8.72
N ASP A 97 -4.95 16.16 9.80
CA ASP A 97 -4.66 16.89 11.02
C ASP A 97 -3.72 16.11 11.95
N LEU A 98 -3.40 14.86 11.57
CA LEU A 98 -2.48 14.03 12.32
C LEU A 98 -1.03 14.47 12.10
N GLU A 99 -0.22 14.26 13.12
CA GLU A 99 1.23 14.36 12.99
C GLU A 99 1.76 13.07 12.32
N GLN A 100 2.92 13.17 11.68
CA GLN A 100 3.51 12.00 11.04
C GLN A 100 3.70 10.82 12.01
N LYS A 101 4.02 11.07 13.27
CA LYS A 101 4.20 10.04 14.28
C LYS A 101 2.91 9.33 14.69
N GLU A 102 1.77 9.93 14.35
CA GLU A 102 0.46 9.38 14.71
C GLU A 102 -0.15 8.47 13.66
N VAL A 103 0.38 8.49 12.42
CA VAL A 103 -0.16 7.63 11.36
C VAL A 103 0.18 6.18 11.64
N LYS A 104 -0.69 5.29 11.23
CA LYS A 104 -0.52 3.84 11.40
C LYS A 104 -0.14 3.21 10.08
N HIS A 105 1.10 2.76 9.99
CA HIS A 105 1.59 2.02 8.84
C HIS A 105 1.07 0.58 8.93
N ILE A 106 0.69 0.01 7.80
CA ILE A 106 0.02 -1.31 7.77
C ILE A 106 0.86 -2.31 6.99
N TYR A 107 1.25 -3.38 7.65
CA TYR A 107 2.00 -4.48 7.05
C TYR A 107 1.23 -5.77 7.25
N LEU A 108 0.85 -6.42 6.15
CA LEU A 108 0.01 -7.60 6.15
C LEU A 108 0.78 -8.83 5.69
N LYS A 109 0.31 -10.00 6.11
CA LYS A 109 0.84 -11.31 5.67
C LYS A 109 2.36 -11.38 5.86
N GLU A 110 3.09 -11.88 4.87
CA GLU A 110 4.54 -12.05 4.97
C GLU A 110 5.29 -10.71 5.03
N ALA A 111 4.65 -9.63 4.58
CA ALA A 111 5.25 -8.29 4.61
C ALA A 111 5.45 -7.77 6.04
N LYS A 112 4.87 -8.39 7.04
CA LYS A 112 5.09 -8.03 8.44
C LYS A 112 6.56 -8.11 8.84
N ALA A 113 7.34 -8.93 8.16
CA ALA A 113 8.77 -9.08 8.42
C ALA A 113 9.61 -7.89 7.96
N LEU A 114 9.08 -7.02 7.09
CA LEU A 114 9.83 -5.90 6.52
C LEU A 114 10.14 -4.81 7.55
N ARG A 115 9.16 -4.49 8.38
CA ARG A 115 9.30 -3.47 9.42
C ARG A 115 8.57 -3.94 10.67
N PRO A 116 9.17 -4.90 11.41
CA PRO A 116 8.53 -5.43 12.62
C PRO A 116 8.21 -4.36 13.67
N ASP A 117 9.03 -3.30 13.72
CA ASP A 117 8.85 -2.17 14.63
C ASP A 117 7.62 -1.32 14.28
N LEU A 118 7.17 -1.38 13.03
CA LEU A 118 6.02 -0.62 12.53
C LEU A 118 4.80 -1.49 12.28
N SER A 119 4.94 -2.82 12.35
CA SER A 119 3.83 -3.73 12.09
C SER A 119 2.70 -3.49 13.07
N PHE A 120 1.50 -3.32 12.54
CA PHE A 120 0.32 -3.15 13.35
C PHE A 120 -0.08 -4.51 13.93
N LYS A 121 -0.09 -4.60 15.23
CA LYS A 121 -0.52 -5.81 15.93
C LYS A 121 -2.01 -5.68 16.20
N ALA A 122 -2.78 -6.26 15.32
CA ALA A 122 -4.22 -6.30 15.50
C ALA A 122 -4.59 -7.32 16.56
#